data_e5bfab840ed057bdb12a4cb439f7ac76
#
_entry.id   e5bfab840ed057bdb12a4cb439f7ac76
#
_cell.length_a   1.000
_cell.length_b   1.000
_cell.length_c   1.000
_cell.angle_alpha   90.00
_cell.angle_beta   90.00
_cell.angle_gamma   90.00
#
_symmetry.space_group_name_H-M   'P 1'
#
loop_
_entity.id
_entity.type
_entity.pdbx_description
1 polymer ?
#
loop_
_entity_poly.entity_id
_entity_poly.type
_entity_poly.pdbx_seq_one_letter_code
_entity_poly.pdbx_strand_id
1 'polypeptide(L)'
;MLARAQKNGILELNVYNIRDWAEGKHKNTDDRPYGGGPGMLMKPEPIFAAIEALQTPGCTRIYMCPDGEKFSPKIASELSHAGHLIILSGHYEGIDQRVRDCLIDREISIGDYVLTNGTLPAAVIADAIARYVKGVLGEENSLTFDSFNGNLLAFPQYTRPAEFRGMKVPEVLLNGNHAEIECWRRQCQIEKTQARRQDIFKTKE
;
A
#
# COMPACT_ATOMS: atom_id res chain seq x y z
N MET A 1 -13.42 2.48 -5.29
CA MET A 1 -12.61 3.71 -5.26
C MET A 1 -11.74 3.79 -6.51
N LEU A 2 -10.79 2.91 -6.74
CA LEU A 2 -9.89 2.90 -7.91
C LEU A 2 -10.62 2.96 -9.26
N ALA A 3 -11.62 2.11 -9.51
CA ALA A 3 -12.38 2.12 -10.76
C ALA A 3 -13.08 3.47 -11.03
N ARG A 4 -13.58 4.15 -9.98
CA ARG A 4 -14.17 5.48 -10.11
C ARG A 4 -13.11 6.54 -10.46
N ALA A 5 -11.94 6.46 -9.83
CA ALA A 5 -10.84 7.37 -10.09
C ALA A 5 -10.31 7.22 -11.53
N GLN A 6 -10.20 5.99 -12.04
CA GLN A 6 -9.86 5.74 -13.45
C GLN A 6 -10.93 6.29 -14.40
N LYS A 7 -12.22 6.02 -14.13
CA LYS A 7 -13.33 6.53 -14.95
C LYS A 7 -13.34 8.06 -15.04
N ASN A 8 -12.90 8.72 -13.96
CA ASN A 8 -12.83 10.19 -13.90
C ASN A 8 -11.49 10.75 -14.41
N GLY A 9 -10.58 9.91 -14.92
CA GLY A 9 -9.29 10.35 -15.45
C GLY A 9 -8.32 10.88 -14.37
N ILE A 10 -8.54 10.55 -13.09
CA ILE A 10 -7.69 11.01 -11.98
C ILE A 10 -6.41 10.18 -11.88
N LEU A 11 -6.52 8.88 -12.15
CA LEU A 11 -5.39 7.96 -12.22
C LEU A 11 -5.64 6.92 -13.31
N GLU A 12 -4.56 6.33 -13.79
CA GLU A 12 -4.57 5.19 -14.70
C GLU A 12 -3.89 4.01 -14.01
N LEU A 13 -4.48 2.82 -14.08
CA LEU A 13 -3.92 1.58 -13.56
C LEU A 13 -3.87 0.56 -14.68
N ASN A 14 -2.67 0.19 -15.08
CA ASN A 14 -2.42 -0.83 -16.09
C ASN A 14 -1.77 -2.05 -15.47
N VAL A 15 -2.16 -3.24 -15.90
CA VAL A 15 -1.58 -4.51 -15.46
C VAL A 15 -0.96 -5.20 -16.67
N TYR A 16 0.31 -5.54 -16.54
CA TYR A 16 1.09 -6.17 -17.60
C TYR A 16 1.59 -7.54 -17.15
N ASN A 17 1.66 -8.45 -18.09
CA ASN A 17 2.24 -9.76 -17.86
C ASN A 17 3.69 -9.77 -18.35
N ILE A 18 4.66 -9.96 -17.47
CA ILE A 18 6.10 -10.00 -17.80
C ILE A 18 6.39 -11.05 -18.90
N ARG A 19 5.60 -12.10 -18.98
CA ARG A 19 5.72 -13.14 -20.02
C ARG A 19 5.57 -12.58 -21.45
N ASP A 20 4.94 -11.43 -21.62
CA ASP A 20 4.78 -10.80 -22.94
C ASP A 20 6.12 -10.28 -23.51
N TRP A 21 7.08 -10.01 -22.62
CA TRP A 21 8.45 -9.62 -22.97
C TRP A 21 9.45 -10.78 -22.93
N ALA A 22 9.01 -11.99 -22.62
CA ALA A 22 9.89 -13.15 -22.64
C ALA A 22 10.09 -13.66 -24.08
N GLU A 23 11.33 -13.97 -24.42
CA GLU A 23 11.73 -14.49 -25.72
C GLU A 23 11.58 -16.02 -25.81
N GLY A 24 11.63 -16.53 -27.04
CA GLY A 24 11.59 -17.95 -27.37
C GLY A 24 10.19 -18.54 -27.39
N LYS A 25 10.07 -19.78 -27.90
CA LYS A 25 8.80 -20.47 -28.12
C LYS A 25 7.96 -20.65 -26.84
N HIS A 26 8.63 -20.84 -25.71
CA HIS A 26 7.96 -21.15 -24.43
C HIS A 26 7.78 -19.92 -23.54
N LYS A 27 8.32 -18.76 -23.93
CA LYS A 27 8.23 -17.50 -23.16
C LYS A 27 8.55 -17.70 -21.66
N ASN A 28 9.67 -18.37 -21.37
CA ASN A 28 10.07 -18.66 -20.00
C ASN A 28 10.52 -17.40 -19.28
N THR A 29 9.94 -17.17 -18.09
CA THR A 29 10.22 -16.00 -17.24
C THR A 29 11.05 -16.35 -15.99
N ASP A 30 11.37 -17.63 -15.80
CA ASP A 30 12.05 -18.15 -14.61
C ASP A 30 13.04 -19.26 -14.99
N ASP A 31 14.03 -19.49 -14.10
CA ASP A 31 15.01 -20.56 -14.20
C ASP A 31 15.53 -20.94 -12.79
N ARG A 32 16.34 -21.99 -12.72
CA ARG A 32 16.96 -22.45 -11.47
C ARG A 32 18.00 -21.44 -10.98
N PRO A 33 18.07 -21.17 -9.67
CA PRO A 33 19.10 -20.28 -9.13
C PRO A 33 20.51 -20.89 -9.28
N TYR A 34 21.49 -20.04 -9.56
CA TYR A 34 22.90 -20.43 -9.43
C TYR A 34 23.23 -20.76 -7.98
N GLY A 35 24.12 -21.73 -7.79
CA GLY A 35 24.45 -22.24 -6.47
C GLY A 35 23.50 -23.34 -5.98
N GLY A 36 22.44 -23.65 -6.71
CA GLY A 36 21.43 -24.65 -6.35
C GLY A 36 20.45 -24.14 -5.30
N GLY A 37 19.58 -25.02 -4.84
CA GLY A 37 18.50 -24.71 -3.92
C GLY A 37 17.13 -25.11 -4.44
N PRO A 38 16.08 -25.11 -3.63
CA PRO A 38 14.71 -25.34 -4.05
C PRO A 38 14.15 -24.13 -4.80
N GLY A 39 13.11 -24.36 -5.60
CA GLY A 39 12.37 -23.31 -6.27
C GLY A 39 13.00 -22.78 -7.54
N MET A 40 12.44 -21.69 -8.04
CA MET A 40 12.81 -21.01 -9.28
C MET A 40 13.07 -19.54 -8.96
N LEU A 41 13.78 -18.85 -9.85
CA LEU A 41 14.05 -17.42 -9.75
C LEU A 41 13.61 -16.75 -11.05
N MET A 42 12.95 -15.61 -10.96
CA MET A 42 12.56 -14.88 -12.16
C MET A 42 13.79 -14.31 -12.87
N LYS A 43 13.81 -14.52 -14.17
CA LYS A 43 14.93 -14.14 -15.04
C LYS A 43 15.02 -12.63 -15.23
N PRO A 44 16.24 -12.07 -15.40
CA PRO A 44 16.41 -10.66 -15.58
C PRO A 44 15.91 -10.16 -16.94
N GLU A 45 16.10 -10.93 -18.04
CA GLU A 45 15.84 -10.45 -19.39
C GLU A 45 14.39 -9.97 -19.60
N PRO A 46 13.33 -10.75 -19.27
CA PRO A 46 11.95 -10.29 -19.46
C PRO A 46 11.57 -9.13 -18.53
N ILE A 47 12.19 -9.04 -17.34
CA ILE A 47 11.92 -7.94 -16.41
C ILE A 47 12.57 -6.65 -16.92
N PHE A 48 13.83 -6.69 -17.37
CA PHE A 48 14.49 -5.54 -17.98
C PHE A 48 13.69 -5.04 -19.18
N ALA A 49 13.35 -5.92 -20.11
CA ALA A 49 12.59 -5.55 -21.30
C ALA A 49 11.22 -4.93 -20.97
N ALA A 50 10.51 -5.47 -19.96
CA ALA A 50 9.23 -4.92 -19.53
C ALA A 50 9.38 -3.52 -18.91
N ILE A 51 10.33 -3.35 -17.98
CA ILE A 51 10.53 -2.06 -17.29
C ILE A 51 11.01 -1.00 -18.28
N GLU A 52 11.97 -1.32 -19.16
CA GLU A 52 12.49 -0.41 -20.18
C GLU A 52 11.42 0.03 -21.19
N ALA A 53 10.48 -0.88 -21.54
CA ALA A 53 9.37 -0.55 -22.42
C ALA A 53 8.28 0.31 -21.76
N LEU A 54 8.11 0.21 -20.45
CA LEU A 54 7.02 0.86 -19.72
C LEU A 54 7.46 2.15 -19.03
N GLN A 55 8.73 2.31 -18.69
CA GLN A 55 9.21 3.45 -17.93
C GLN A 55 9.09 4.77 -18.71
N THR A 56 8.81 5.83 -17.96
CA THR A 56 8.87 7.21 -18.45
C THR A 56 9.90 7.99 -17.64
N PRO A 57 10.39 9.15 -18.14
CA PRO A 57 11.30 9.98 -17.35
C PRO A 57 10.71 10.33 -15.99
N GLY A 58 11.44 10.05 -14.90
CA GLY A 58 11.02 10.32 -13.53
C GLY A 58 10.04 9.30 -12.94
N CYS A 59 9.82 8.12 -13.57
CA CYS A 59 9.06 7.05 -12.95
C CYS A 59 9.81 6.50 -11.72
N THR A 60 9.05 6.02 -10.72
CA THR A 60 9.60 5.29 -9.57
C THR A 60 9.29 3.81 -9.71
N ARG A 61 10.33 2.98 -9.66
CA ARG A 61 10.24 1.51 -9.83
C ARG A 61 10.34 0.84 -8.47
N ILE A 62 9.27 0.16 -8.10
CA ILE A 62 9.08 -0.47 -6.80
C ILE A 62 9.07 -1.98 -6.97
N TYR A 63 9.85 -2.70 -6.17
CA TYR A 63 9.79 -4.15 -6.07
C TYR A 63 9.12 -4.56 -4.76
N MET A 64 8.15 -5.46 -4.85
CA MET A 64 7.46 -6.01 -3.69
C MET A 64 8.21 -7.23 -3.17
N CYS A 65 8.82 -7.11 -2.00
CA CYS A 65 9.56 -8.19 -1.36
C CYS A 65 9.43 -8.15 0.17
N PRO A 66 9.58 -9.29 0.88
CA PRO A 66 9.45 -9.32 2.34
C PRO A 66 10.60 -8.61 3.07
N ASP A 67 11.76 -8.48 2.45
CA ASP A 67 12.99 -7.87 2.98
C ASP A 67 13.12 -6.37 2.68
N GLY A 68 12.13 -5.76 2.02
CA GLY A 68 12.09 -4.33 1.73
C GLY A 68 11.71 -3.46 2.93
N GLU A 69 11.76 -2.14 2.73
CA GLU A 69 11.31 -1.17 3.73
C GLU A 69 9.84 -1.36 4.09
N LYS A 70 9.50 -1.23 5.37
CA LYS A 70 8.12 -1.46 5.82
C LYS A 70 7.19 -0.34 5.36
N PHE A 71 6.19 -0.70 4.57
CA PHE A 71 5.19 0.23 4.05
C PHE A 71 4.45 0.97 5.18
N SER A 72 4.23 2.26 5.00
CA SER A 72 3.61 3.14 5.98
C SER A 72 2.76 4.22 5.30
N PRO A 73 1.87 4.91 6.05
CA PRO A 73 1.14 6.06 5.54
C PRO A 73 2.04 7.17 4.98
N LYS A 74 3.22 7.36 5.56
CA LYS A 74 4.22 8.31 5.07
C LYS A 74 4.70 7.93 3.67
N ILE A 75 5.08 6.66 3.45
CA ILE A 75 5.51 6.15 2.15
C ILE A 75 4.37 6.23 1.14
N ALA A 76 3.13 5.89 1.54
CA ALA A 76 1.97 6.01 0.67
C ALA A 76 1.75 7.47 0.20
N SER A 77 1.87 8.43 1.11
CA SER A 77 1.77 9.86 0.80
C SER A 77 2.91 10.32 -0.11
N GLU A 78 4.16 9.92 0.16
CA GLU A 78 5.30 10.23 -0.71
C GLU A 78 5.08 9.72 -2.14
N LEU A 79 4.71 8.45 -2.28
CA LEU A 79 4.50 7.82 -3.58
C LEU A 79 3.29 8.36 -4.34
N SER A 80 2.29 8.92 -3.65
CA SER A 80 1.13 9.53 -4.30
C SER A 80 1.45 10.79 -5.12
N HIS A 81 2.62 11.38 -4.91
CA HIS A 81 3.11 12.53 -5.67
C HIS A 81 3.94 12.14 -6.90
N ALA A 82 4.27 10.86 -7.06
CA ALA A 82 4.95 10.39 -8.25
C ALA A 82 4.01 10.40 -9.46
N GLY A 83 4.47 11.00 -10.56
CA GLY A 83 3.69 11.04 -11.80
C GLY A 83 3.51 9.68 -12.45
N HIS A 84 4.43 8.74 -12.20
CA HIS A 84 4.38 7.37 -12.71
C HIS A 84 5.06 6.40 -11.73
N LEU A 85 4.36 5.32 -11.41
CA LEU A 85 4.87 4.22 -10.59
C LEU A 85 4.85 2.93 -11.41
N ILE A 86 5.95 2.18 -11.38
CA ILE A 86 6.02 0.79 -11.84
C ILE A 86 6.15 -0.08 -10.60
N ILE A 87 5.18 -0.97 -10.36
CA ILE A 87 5.20 -1.89 -9.23
C ILE A 87 5.46 -3.29 -9.75
N LEU A 88 6.66 -3.80 -9.51
CA LEU A 88 7.09 -5.13 -9.89
C LEU A 88 6.65 -6.15 -8.84
N SER A 89 5.86 -7.12 -9.29
CA SER A 89 5.36 -8.24 -8.49
C SER A 89 6.20 -9.48 -8.79
N GLY A 90 7.03 -9.91 -7.84
CA GLY A 90 7.82 -11.14 -7.96
C GLY A 90 6.98 -12.39 -7.75
N HIS A 91 7.55 -13.52 -8.18
CA HIS A 91 7.01 -14.87 -7.98
C HIS A 91 8.13 -15.84 -7.56
N TYR A 92 7.78 -17.05 -7.13
CA TYR A 92 8.73 -18.08 -6.69
C TYR A 92 9.64 -17.62 -5.53
N GLU A 93 10.97 -17.84 -5.66
CA GLU A 93 11.97 -17.40 -4.67
C GLU A 93 12.37 -15.91 -4.84
N GLY A 94 11.77 -15.22 -5.80
CA GLY A 94 12.03 -13.82 -6.07
C GLY A 94 12.51 -13.55 -7.50
N ILE A 95 13.27 -12.48 -7.65
CA ILE A 95 13.83 -12.01 -8.93
C ILE A 95 15.35 -12.02 -8.91
N ASP A 96 15.98 -12.11 -10.07
CA ASP A 96 17.43 -12.02 -10.21
C ASP A 96 17.97 -10.73 -9.58
N GLN A 97 19.05 -10.85 -8.80
CA GLN A 97 19.62 -9.73 -8.04
C GLN A 97 20.04 -8.56 -8.93
N ARG A 98 20.45 -8.81 -10.16
CA ARG A 98 20.83 -7.76 -11.12
C ARG A 98 19.68 -6.82 -11.46
N VAL A 99 18.42 -7.30 -11.41
CA VAL A 99 17.21 -6.45 -11.54
C VAL A 99 17.10 -5.52 -10.35
N ARG A 100 17.27 -6.05 -9.13
CA ARG A 100 17.20 -5.26 -7.89
C ARG A 100 18.28 -4.18 -7.90
N ASP A 101 19.51 -4.53 -8.23
CA ASP A 101 20.66 -3.63 -8.19
C ASP A 101 20.63 -2.52 -9.27
N CYS A 102 20.05 -2.82 -10.44
CA CYS A 102 20.13 -1.92 -11.60
C CYS A 102 18.85 -1.15 -11.90
N LEU A 103 17.69 -1.71 -11.59
CA LEU A 103 16.41 -1.14 -12.05
C LEU A 103 15.49 -0.67 -10.92
N ILE A 104 15.62 -1.19 -9.71
CA ILE A 104 14.68 -0.92 -8.64
C ILE A 104 15.12 0.31 -7.84
N ASP A 105 14.21 1.26 -7.68
CA ASP A 105 14.44 2.46 -6.90
C ASP A 105 14.05 2.24 -5.42
N ARG A 106 13.01 1.43 -5.17
CA ARG A 106 12.54 1.12 -3.81
C ARG A 106 12.09 -0.33 -3.69
N GLU A 107 12.46 -0.96 -2.60
CA GLU A 107 11.99 -2.29 -2.22
C GLU A 107 11.04 -2.15 -1.03
N ILE A 108 9.81 -2.65 -1.17
CA ILE A 108 8.76 -2.41 -0.19
C ILE A 108 8.17 -3.72 0.32
N SER A 109 8.05 -3.84 1.65
CA SER A 109 7.37 -4.91 2.37
C SER A 109 6.07 -4.42 2.98
N ILE A 110 5.01 -5.23 2.92
CA ILE A 110 3.74 -4.94 3.61
C ILE A 110 3.68 -5.53 5.03
N GLY A 111 4.73 -6.20 5.49
CA GLY A 111 4.81 -6.79 6.84
C GLY A 111 5.76 -7.96 6.92
N ASP A 112 6.04 -8.39 8.15
CA ASP A 112 7.03 -9.41 8.49
C ASP A 112 6.44 -10.84 8.30
N TYR A 113 6.04 -11.16 7.07
CA TYR A 113 5.52 -12.46 6.66
C TYR A 113 5.73 -12.66 5.16
N VAL A 114 5.76 -13.91 4.72
CA VAL A 114 5.98 -14.27 3.32
C VAL A 114 4.65 -14.69 2.68
N LEU A 115 4.40 -14.20 1.48
CA LEU A 115 3.27 -14.57 0.63
C LEU A 115 3.76 -15.39 -0.58
N THR A 116 2.84 -16.02 -1.29
CA THR A 116 3.16 -16.85 -2.46
C THR A 116 3.72 -16.06 -3.64
N ASN A 117 3.41 -14.76 -3.71
CA ASN A 117 3.92 -13.83 -4.74
C ASN A 117 3.67 -12.38 -4.34
N GLY A 118 4.20 -11.44 -5.12
CA GLY A 118 4.06 -10.01 -4.90
C GLY A 118 2.76 -9.37 -5.38
N THR A 119 1.80 -10.12 -5.95
CA THR A 119 0.58 -9.55 -6.55
C THR A 119 -0.34 -8.92 -5.51
N LEU A 120 -0.60 -9.63 -4.40
CA LEU A 120 -1.40 -9.07 -3.31
C LEU A 120 -0.73 -7.87 -2.64
N PRO A 121 0.56 -7.92 -2.29
CA PRO A 121 1.28 -6.74 -1.82
C PRO A 121 1.18 -5.55 -2.77
N ALA A 122 1.38 -5.75 -4.07
CA ALA A 122 1.25 -4.70 -5.08
C ALA A 122 -0.15 -4.06 -5.08
N ALA A 123 -1.20 -4.88 -5.00
CA ALA A 123 -2.58 -4.40 -4.92
C ALA A 123 -2.84 -3.59 -3.63
N VAL A 124 -2.30 -4.05 -2.49
CA VAL A 124 -2.42 -3.36 -1.18
C VAL A 124 -1.79 -1.98 -1.25
N ILE A 125 -0.54 -1.86 -1.74
CA ILE A 125 0.13 -0.56 -1.80
C ILE A 125 -0.50 0.35 -2.84
N ALA A 126 -0.93 -0.18 -4.00
CA ALA A 126 -1.62 0.61 -5.03
C ALA A 126 -2.93 1.22 -4.49
N ASP A 127 -3.74 0.45 -3.75
CA ASP A 127 -4.96 0.96 -3.12
C ASP A 127 -4.64 2.01 -2.04
N ALA A 128 -3.64 1.75 -1.19
CA ALA A 128 -3.24 2.68 -0.14
C ALA A 128 -2.67 3.99 -0.71
N ILE A 129 -1.80 3.94 -1.73
CA ILE A 129 -1.25 5.13 -2.40
C ILE A 129 -2.38 5.95 -3.04
N ALA A 130 -3.30 5.29 -3.73
CA ALA A 130 -4.41 5.96 -4.41
C ALA A 130 -5.28 6.80 -3.47
N ARG A 131 -5.38 6.44 -2.19
CA ARG A 131 -6.12 7.22 -1.18
C ARG A 131 -5.53 8.62 -0.96
N TYR A 132 -4.22 8.79 -1.18
CA TYR A 132 -3.51 10.07 -1.06
C TYR A 132 -3.50 10.89 -2.35
N VAL A 133 -3.93 10.31 -3.46
CA VAL A 133 -4.06 11.04 -4.73
C VAL A 133 -5.26 11.98 -4.66
N LYS A 134 -5.03 13.27 -4.95
CA LYS A 134 -6.08 14.29 -4.90
C LYS A 134 -7.26 13.94 -5.80
N GLY A 135 -8.47 14.03 -5.27
CA GLY A 135 -9.71 13.76 -5.99
C GLY A 135 -10.14 12.29 -6.04
N VAL A 136 -9.32 11.35 -5.54
CA VAL A 136 -9.70 9.93 -5.43
C VAL A 136 -10.71 9.71 -4.30
N LEU A 137 -10.47 10.34 -3.14
CA LEU A 137 -11.46 10.39 -2.04
C LEU A 137 -12.46 11.51 -2.30
N GLY A 138 -13.72 11.27 -1.91
CA GLY A 138 -14.80 12.26 -2.08
C GLY A 138 -14.67 13.46 -1.14
N GLU A 139 -14.06 13.27 0.02
CA GLU A 139 -13.76 14.31 1.00
C GLU A 139 -12.27 14.25 1.35
N GLU A 140 -11.57 15.35 1.16
CA GLU A 140 -10.12 15.47 1.47
C GLU A 140 -9.83 15.24 2.95
N ASN A 141 -10.78 15.57 3.84
CA ASN A 141 -10.65 15.37 5.28
C ASN A 141 -10.78 13.91 5.73
N SER A 142 -11.15 12.98 4.84
CA SER A 142 -11.33 11.57 5.22
C SER A 142 -10.04 10.94 5.79
N LEU A 143 -8.88 11.34 5.27
CA LEU A 143 -7.59 10.85 5.76
C LEU A 143 -7.26 11.34 7.18
N THR A 144 -7.80 12.49 7.60
CA THR A 144 -7.52 13.07 8.92
C THR A 144 -8.00 12.18 10.06
N PHE A 145 -9.09 11.43 9.83
CA PHE A 145 -9.70 10.55 10.82
C PHE A 145 -9.24 9.10 10.74
N ASP A 146 -8.40 8.77 9.78
CA ASP A 146 -7.86 7.41 9.63
C ASP A 146 -6.88 7.07 10.76
N SER A 147 -6.77 5.76 11.06
CA SER A 147 -5.72 5.25 11.94
C SER A 147 -4.35 5.57 11.36
N PHE A 148 -3.37 5.79 12.24
CA PHE A 148 -1.97 6.14 11.95
C PHE A 148 -1.74 7.59 11.51
N ASN A 149 -2.77 8.40 11.40
CA ASN A 149 -2.60 9.84 11.28
C ASN A 149 -2.25 10.44 12.65
N GLY A 150 -1.17 11.18 12.73
CA GLY A 150 -0.67 11.76 14.01
C GLY A 150 -0.32 10.68 15.05
N ASN A 151 0.11 9.49 14.63
CA ASN A 151 0.49 8.36 15.48
C ASN A 151 -0.62 7.88 16.43
N LEU A 152 -1.87 7.95 15.99
CA LEU A 152 -3.01 7.48 16.74
C LEU A 152 -3.87 6.51 15.92
N LEU A 153 -4.59 5.64 16.60
CA LEU A 153 -5.67 4.85 16.00
C LEU A 153 -6.94 5.72 15.88
N ALA A 154 -7.75 5.43 14.87
CA ALA A 154 -9.05 6.07 14.70
C ALA A 154 -9.96 5.83 15.92
N PHE A 155 -10.75 6.86 16.29
CA PHE A 155 -11.78 6.76 17.33
C PHE A 155 -12.90 5.80 16.93
N PRO A 156 -13.71 5.28 17.90
CA PRO A 156 -14.87 4.46 17.58
C PRO A 156 -15.94 5.27 16.84
N GLN A 157 -16.53 4.67 15.84
CA GLN A 157 -17.58 5.28 15.04
C GLN A 157 -18.91 4.57 15.25
N TYR A 158 -20.00 5.32 15.24
CA TYR A 158 -21.36 4.84 15.42
C TYR A 158 -22.23 5.30 14.26
N THR A 159 -23.23 4.50 13.92
CA THR A 159 -24.25 4.82 12.92
C THR A 159 -25.65 4.58 13.50
N ARG A 160 -26.66 4.95 12.76
CA ARG A 160 -28.07 4.70 13.12
C ARG A 160 -28.37 3.20 13.16
N PRO A 161 -29.26 2.75 14.07
CA PRO A 161 -30.05 3.51 15.06
C PRO A 161 -29.23 3.93 16.29
N ALA A 162 -29.73 4.93 17.05
CA ALA A 162 -29.06 5.44 18.24
C ALA A 162 -29.03 4.41 19.39
N GLU A 163 -29.93 3.43 19.37
CA GLU A 163 -29.93 2.28 20.29
C GLU A 163 -30.13 0.99 19.49
N PHE A 164 -29.34 -0.02 19.77
CA PHE A 164 -29.47 -1.35 19.18
C PHE A 164 -29.19 -2.43 20.23
N ARG A 165 -30.21 -3.26 20.52
CA ARG A 165 -30.13 -4.34 21.51
C ARG A 165 -29.66 -3.87 22.90
N GLY A 166 -30.16 -2.72 23.36
CA GLY A 166 -29.79 -2.11 24.63
C GLY A 166 -28.45 -1.39 24.64
N MET A 167 -27.70 -1.44 23.56
CA MET A 167 -26.43 -0.70 23.39
C MET A 167 -26.71 0.68 22.79
N LYS A 168 -26.28 1.73 23.47
CA LYS A 168 -26.54 3.12 23.07
C LYS A 168 -25.32 3.78 22.47
N VAL A 169 -25.54 4.66 21.51
CA VAL A 169 -24.54 5.62 21.06
C VAL A 169 -24.22 6.59 22.21
N PRO A 170 -22.95 6.93 22.44
CA PRO A 170 -22.57 7.93 23.46
C PRO A 170 -23.32 9.25 23.26
N GLU A 171 -23.90 9.80 24.35
CA GLU A 171 -24.72 11.01 24.31
C GLU A 171 -23.98 12.23 23.73
N VAL A 172 -22.66 12.33 23.96
CA VAL A 172 -21.82 13.38 23.39
C VAL A 172 -21.90 13.43 21.87
N LEU A 173 -22.14 12.31 21.19
CA LEU A 173 -22.26 12.26 19.73
C LEU A 173 -23.65 12.68 19.23
N LEU A 174 -24.62 12.82 20.12
CA LEU A 174 -26.01 13.15 19.81
C LEU A 174 -26.38 14.61 20.15
N ASN A 175 -25.56 15.29 20.97
CA ASN A 175 -25.87 16.64 21.46
C ASN A 175 -25.56 17.78 20.48
N GLY A 176 -24.84 17.51 19.39
CA GLY A 176 -24.46 18.51 18.39
C GLY A 176 -23.34 19.49 18.83
N ASN A 177 -22.76 19.34 20.01
CA ASN A 177 -21.64 20.16 20.46
C ASN A 177 -20.32 19.68 19.86
N HIS A 178 -19.89 20.30 18.76
CA HIS A 178 -18.70 19.90 18.02
C HIS A 178 -17.43 19.93 18.88
N ALA A 179 -17.28 20.84 19.81
CA ALA A 179 -16.11 20.93 20.67
C ALA A 179 -16.02 19.73 21.64
N GLU A 180 -17.14 19.34 22.24
CA GLU A 180 -17.22 18.15 23.09
C GLU A 180 -16.98 16.87 22.29
N ILE A 181 -17.55 16.78 21.09
CA ILE A 181 -17.34 15.64 20.17
C ILE A 181 -15.85 15.49 19.83
N GLU A 182 -15.15 16.57 19.50
CA GLU A 182 -13.71 16.52 19.19
C GLU A 182 -12.88 16.11 20.42
N CYS A 183 -13.18 16.64 21.61
CA CYS A 183 -12.56 16.23 22.86
C CYS A 183 -12.74 14.72 23.09
N TRP A 184 -13.97 14.23 22.97
CA TRP A 184 -14.30 12.84 23.16
C TRP A 184 -13.58 11.92 22.13
N ARG A 185 -13.57 12.31 20.86
CA ARG A 185 -12.86 11.59 19.81
C ARG A 185 -11.37 11.47 20.12
N ARG A 186 -10.75 12.59 20.52
CA ARG A 186 -9.33 12.62 20.87
C ARG A 186 -9.01 11.72 22.06
N GLN A 187 -9.84 11.75 23.09
CA GLN A 187 -9.67 10.88 24.24
C GLN A 187 -9.77 9.40 23.85
N CYS A 188 -10.78 9.02 23.07
CA CYS A 188 -10.95 7.66 22.56
C CYS A 188 -9.77 7.18 21.70
N GLN A 189 -9.19 8.06 20.87
CA GLN A 189 -8.00 7.77 20.09
C GLN A 189 -6.81 7.41 20.99
N ILE A 190 -6.57 8.23 22.02
CA ILE A 190 -5.47 8.05 22.97
C ILE A 190 -5.63 6.72 23.71
N GLU A 191 -6.78 6.50 24.33
CA GLU A 191 -7.07 5.29 25.10
C GLU A 191 -6.94 4.02 24.24
N LYS A 192 -7.51 4.04 23.04
CA LYS A 192 -7.46 2.91 22.10
C LYS A 192 -6.03 2.64 21.64
N THR A 193 -5.25 3.69 21.39
CA THR A 193 -3.86 3.54 20.96
C THR A 193 -3.00 3.00 22.09
N GLN A 194 -3.17 3.49 23.30
CA GLN A 194 -2.48 2.98 24.51
C GLN A 194 -2.80 1.50 24.75
N ALA A 195 -4.06 1.11 24.58
CA ALA A 195 -4.48 -0.26 24.82
C ALA A 195 -4.01 -1.26 23.75
N ARG A 196 -3.89 -0.84 22.47
CA ARG A 196 -3.70 -1.75 21.35
C ARG A 196 -2.38 -1.60 20.61
N ARG A 197 -1.80 -0.40 20.59
CA ARG A 197 -0.64 -0.07 19.75
C ARG A 197 0.29 0.91 20.48
N GLN A 198 0.82 0.48 21.63
CA GLN A 198 1.80 1.28 22.40
C GLN A 198 3.07 1.61 21.62
N ASP A 199 3.41 0.78 20.64
CA ASP A 199 4.53 0.99 19.73
C ASP A 199 4.42 2.31 18.95
N ILE A 200 3.21 2.74 18.59
CA ILE A 200 2.97 3.99 17.85
C ILE A 200 3.27 5.24 18.72
N PHE A 201 3.07 5.17 20.02
CA PHE A 201 3.42 6.28 20.93
C PHE A 201 4.93 6.47 21.11
N LYS A 202 5.72 5.42 20.92
CA LYS A 202 7.16 5.43 21.15
C LYS A 202 7.97 5.97 19.98
N THR A 203 7.35 6.17 18.82
CA THR A 203 8.01 6.72 17.63
C THR A 203 8.00 8.25 17.71
N LYS A 204 8.72 8.80 18.72
CA LYS A 204 9.24 10.17 18.74
C LYS A 204 10.75 10.05 18.64
N GLU A 205 11.27 9.94 17.44
CA GLU A 205 12.65 10.29 17.09
C GLU A 205 12.64 10.81 15.64
#